data_e64bcc9012d28b7bec08a92a16c7968c
#
_entry.id   e64bcc9012d28b7bec08a92a16c7968c
#
_cell.length_a   1.000
_cell.length_b   1.000
_cell.length_c   1.000
_cell.angle_alpha   90.00
_cell.angle_beta   90.00
_cell.angle_gamma   90.00
#
_symmetry.space_group_name_H-M   'P 1'
#
loop_
_entity.id
_entity.type
_entity.pdbx_description
1 polymer ?
#
loop_
_entity_poly.entity_id
_entity_poly.type
_entity_poly.pdbx_seq_one_letter_code
_entity_poly.pdbx_strand_id
1 'polypeptide(L)'
;MSLSEIDTLRRLRKHRADRAERTLRAAKRLQQALLLQIQQAQEVLEHTREEETRKTAELLGKHQGQVISFRDLTSWNTQERSFSADTRREEGQLHALHGQQEEQLTHIDSAQRHVSQCLREVEKLQELSLLLVQEENDDTSSSEQT
;
A
#
# COMPACT_ATOMS: atom_id res chain seq x y z
N MET A 1 5.63 -9.32 -40.75
CA MET A 1 6.47 -8.49 -39.86
C MET A 1 7.93 -8.84 -40.02
N SER A 2 8.79 -7.86 -40.18
CA SER A 2 10.23 -8.08 -40.25
C SER A 2 10.83 -8.26 -38.86
N LEU A 3 12.01 -8.90 -38.79
CA LEU A 3 12.77 -9.02 -37.53
C LEU A 3 13.09 -7.65 -36.91
N SER A 4 13.37 -6.65 -37.77
CA SER A 4 13.62 -5.29 -37.31
C SER A 4 12.41 -4.66 -36.60
N GLU A 5 11.21 -4.87 -37.14
CA GLU A 5 9.96 -4.40 -36.52
C GLU A 5 9.68 -5.13 -35.21
N ILE A 6 9.94 -6.41 -35.13
CA ILE A 6 9.80 -7.22 -33.93
C ILE A 6 10.78 -6.77 -32.86
N ASP A 7 12.02 -6.48 -33.20
CA ASP A 7 13.01 -5.95 -32.27
C ASP A 7 12.59 -4.60 -31.70
N THR A 8 12.03 -3.72 -32.52
CA THR A 8 11.50 -2.44 -32.08
C THR A 8 10.34 -2.61 -31.09
N LEU A 9 9.37 -3.49 -31.41
CA LEU A 9 8.26 -3.80 -30.53
C LEU A 9 8.73 -4.44 -29.22
N ARG A 10 9.72 -5.33 -29.30
CA ARG A 10 10.31 -5.99 -28.14
C ARG A 10 10.93 -4.97 -27.18
N ARG A 11 11.68 -3.99 -27.70
CA ARG A 11 12.27 -2.92 -26.90
C ARG A 11 11.18 -2.07 -26.21
N LEU A 12 10.12 -1.73 -26.95
CA LEU A 12 9.00 -0.95 -26.41
C LEU A 12 8.28 -1.72 -25.30
N ARG A 13 7.99 -3.00 -25.52
CA ARG A 13 7.32 -3.85 -24.51
C ARG A 13 8.19 -4.08 -23.29
N LYS A 14 9.50 -4.27 -23.48
CA LYS A 14 10.46 -4.40 -22.39
C LYS A 14 10.52 -3.11 -21.56
N HIS A 15 10.53 -1.96 -22.23
CA HIS A 15 10.51 -0.67 -21.55
C HIS A 15 9.21 -0.48 -20.74
N ARG A 16 8.07 -0.91 -21.30
CA ARG A 16 6.78 -0.91 -20.58
C ARG A 16 6.80 -1.82 -19.36
N ALA A 17 7.38 -3.02 -19.50
CA ALA A 17 7.55 -3.96 -18.39
C ALA A 17 8.43 -3.37 -17.27
N ASP A 18 9.55 -2.75 -17.62
CA ASP A 18 10.44 -2.09 -16.66
C ASP A 18 9.73 -0.95 -15.92
N ARG A 19 8.92 -0.17 -16.63
CA ARG A 19 8.11 0.89 -16.03
C ARG A 19 7.07 0.31 -15.06
N ALA A 20 6.41 -0.78 -15.44
CA ALA A 20 5.43 -1.47 -14.58
C ALA A 20 6.09 -2.01 -13.31
N GLU A 21 7.28 -2.58 -13.42
CA GLU A 21 8.05 -3.05 -12.26
C GLU A 21 8.45 -1.92 -11.31
N ARG A 22 8.83 -0.76 -11.86
CA ARG A 22 9.13 0.44 -11.04
C ARG A 22 7.89 0.93 -10.31
N THR A 23 6.74 0.94 -10.97
CA THR A 23 5.46 1.30 -10.35
C THR A 23 5.11 0.33 -9.22
N LEU A 24 5.29 -0.96 -9.42
CA LEU A 24 5.06 -1.97 -8.38
C LEU A 24 5.99 -1.77 -7.17
N ARG A 25 7.27 -1.52 -7.42
CA ARG A 25 8.23 -1.25 -6.33
C ARG A 25 7.89 -0.01 -5.54
N ALA A 26 7.46 1.06 -6.23
CA ALA A 26 7.01 2.28 -5.58
C ALA A 26 5.75 2.03 -4.72
N ALA A 27 4.80 1.24 -5.22
CA ALA A 27 3.59 0.85 -4.48
C ALA A 27 3.93 0.04 -3.22
N LYS A 28 4.88 -0.88 -3.32
CA LYS A 28 5.34 -1.68 -2.16
C LYS A 28 6.03 -0.82 -1.11
N ARG A 29 6.84 0.17 -1.53
CA ARG A 29 7.46 1.12 -0.59
C ARG A 29 6.42 1.96 0.13
N LEU A 30 5.39 2.41 -0.57
CA LEU A 30 4.29 3.14 0.04
C LEU A 30 3.54 2.28 1.05
N GLN A 31 3.35 0.99 0.77
CA GLN A 31 2.75 0.04 1.70
C GLN A 31 3.58 -0.09 2.98
N GLN A 32 4.89 -0.19 2.86
CA GLN A 32 5.79 -0.25 4.02
C GLN A 32 5.71 1.02 4.87
N ALA A 33 5.64 2.19 4.23
CA ALA A 33 5.46 3.46 4.92
C ALA A 33 4.12 3.52 5.67
N LEU A 34 3.04 3.01 5.06
CA LEU A 34 1.72 2.93 5.70
C LEU A 34 1.74 1.99 6.91
N LEU A 35 2.41 0.85 6.82
CA LEU A 35 2.54 -0.08 7.95
C LEU A 35 3.26 0.57 9.13
N LEU A 36 4.30 1.36 8.86
CA LEU A 36 5.00 2.10 9.89
C LEU A 36 4.09 3.16 10.54
N GLN A 37 3.32 3.89 9.73
CA GLN A 37 2.36 4.87 10.23
C GLN A 37 1.28 4.22 11.08
N ILE A 38 0.79 3.04 10.70
CA ILE A 38 -0.19 2.27 11.47
C ILE A 38 0.39 1.87 12.82
N GLN A 39 1.63 1.39 12.83
CA GLN A 39 2.31 1.02 14.08
C GLN A 39 2.45 2.22 15.01
N GLN A 40 2.86 3.37 14.49
CA GLN A 40 2.98 4.61 15.26
C GLN A 40 1.61 5.06 15.79
N ALA A 41 0.56 4.99 14.96
CA ALA A 41 -0.79 5.36 15.36
C ALA A 41 -1.33 4.43 16.47
N GLN A 42 -1.01 3.13 16.40
CA GLN A 42 -1.37 2.17 17.45
C GLN A 42 -0.68 2.50 18.78
N GLU A 43 0.58 2.86 18.74
CA GLU A 43 1.35 3.26 19.93
C GLU A 43 0.76 4.55 20.54
N VAL A 44 0.43 5.53 19.72
CA VAL A 44 -0.19 6.78 20.16
C VAL A 44 -1.56 6.51 20.77
N LEU A 45 -2.37 5.66 20.16
CA LEU A 45 -3.70 5.29 20.68
C LEU A 45 -3.58 4.61 22.04
N GLU A 46 -2.67 3.65 22.18
CA GLU A 46 -2.42 2.96 23.45
C GLU A 46 -2.01 3.94 24.54
N HIS A 47 -1.08 4.84 24.22
CA HIS A 47 -0.65 5.89 25.16
C HIS A 47 -1.82 6.82 25.55
N THR A 48 -2.63 7.22 24.59
CA THR A 48 -3.81 8.06 24.82
C THR A 48 -4.83 7.36 25.72
N ARG A 49 -5.07 6.07 25.53
CA ARG A 49 -5.95 5.27 26.39
C ARG A 49 -5.42 5.15 27.82
N GLU A 50 -4.12 4.93 27.98
CA GLU A 50 -3.48 4.90 29.28
C GLU A 50 -3.59 6.26 29.99
N GLU A 51 -3.37 7.35 29.27
CA GLU A 51 -3.54 8.71 29.79
C GLU A 51 -4.98 9.00 30.17
N GLU A 52 -5.96 8.57 29.38
CA GLU A 52 -7.38 8.70 29.71
C GLU A 52 -7.71 7.98 31.03
N THR A 53 -7.27 6.73 31.14
CA THR A 53 -7.48 5.93 32.37
C THR A 53 -6.82 6.58 33.57
N ARG A 54 -5.59 7.05 33.45
CA ARG A 54 -4.85 7.71 34.51
C ARG A 54 -5.52 9.01 34.95
N LYS A 55 -5.91 9.86 34.01
CA LYS A 55 -6.56 11.15 34.29
C LYS A 55 -7.94 10.97 34.88
N THR A 56 -8.70 9.98 34.41
CA THR A 56 -10.01 9.64 35.00
C THR A 56 -9.86 9.17 36.45
N ALA A 57 -8.85 8.32 36.70
CA ALA A 57 -8.57 7.89 38.08
C ALA A 57 -8.11 9.03 38.99
N GLU A 58 -7.29 9.96 38.48
CA GLU A 58 -6.90 11.17 39.22
C GLU A 58 -8.07 12.06 39.57
N LEU A 59 -9.00 12.29 38.63
CA LEU A 59 -10.21 13.05 38.87
C LEU A 59 -11.09 12.42 39.96
N LEU A 60 -11.27 11.09 39.88
CA LEU A 60 -12.02 10.34 40.87
C LEU A 60 -11.38 10.45 42.26
N GLY A 61 -10.06 10.25 42.35
CA GLY A 61 -9.30 10.34 43.58
C GLY A 61 -9.35 11.74 44.20
N LYS A 62 -9.31 12.77 43.38
CA LYS A 62 -9.37 14.18 43.82
C LYS A 62 -10.70 14.53 44.47
N HIS A 63 -11.81 13.95 44.00
CA HIS A 63 -13.16 14.25 44.45
C HIS A 63 -13.77 13.19 45.38
N GLN A 64 -13.06 12.10 45.62
CA GLN A 64 -13.53 10.97 46.44
C GLN A 64 -13.73 11.42 47.90
N GLY A 65 -14.92 11.17 48.44
CA GLY A 65 -15.26 11.51 49.84
C GLY A 65 -15.53 13.00 50.09
N GLN A 66 -15.57 13.82 49.06
CA GLN A 66 -15.84 15.26 49.18
C GLN A 66 -17.21 15.63 48.62
N VAL A 67 -17.81 16.67 49.17
CA VAL A 67 -19.03 17.28 48.61
C VAL A 67 -18.61 18.07 47.38
N ILE A 68 -19.15 17.71 46.23
CA ILE A 68 -18.81 18.31 44.95
C ILE A 68 -19.85 19.38 44.62
N SER A 69 -19.40 20.62 44.31
CA SER A 69 -20.28 21.65 43.79
C SER A 69 -20.76 21.35 42.38
N PHE A 70 -21.87 21.94 41.96
CA PHE A 70 -22.37 21.81 40.59
C PHE A 70 -21.33 22.25 39.56
N ARG A 71 -20.59 23.29 39.87
CA ARG A 71 -19.50 23.82 39.03
C ARG A 71 -18.38 22.79 38.85
N ASP A 72 -17.97 22.14 39.93
CA ASP A 72 -16.93 21.10 39.90
C ASP A 72 -17.39 19.86 39.12
N LEU A 73 -18.66 19.48 39.28
CA LEU A 73 -19.26 18.37 38.54
C LEU A 73 -19.30 18.66 37.03
N THR A 74 -19.65 19.87 36.63
CA THR A 74 -19.68 20.33 35.25
C THR A 74 -18.26 20.30 34.64
N SER A 75 -17.29 20.83 35.43
CA SER A 75 -15.86 20.77 35.02
C SER A 75 -15.37 19.37 34.87
N TRP A 76 -15.69 18.47 35.79
CA TRP A 76 -15.34 17.03 35.70
C TRP A 76 -15.89 16.40 34.41
N ASN A 77 -17.18 16.57 34.14
CA ASN A 77 -17.82 16.03 32.93
C ASN A 77 -17.17 16.57 31.66
N THR A 78 -16.79 17.83 31.61
CA THR A 78 -16.12 18.44 30.45
C THR A 78 -14.74 17.83 30.24
N GLN A 79 -13.98 17.60 31.32
CA GLN A 79 -12.65 16.98 31.23
C GLN A 79 -12.74 15.53 30.77
N GLU A 80 -13.69 14.73 31.30
CA GLU A 80 -13.89 13.35 30.86
C GLU A 80 -14.29 13.27 29.40
N ARG A 81 -15.15 14.17 28.93
CA ARG A 81 -15.51 14.25 27.49
C ARG A 81 -14.32 14.59 26.63
N SER A 82 -13.44 15.46 27.09
CA SER A 82 -12.22 15.84 26.39
C SER A 82 -11.28 14.65 26.25
N PHE A 83 -11.08 13.85 27.29
CA PHE A 83 -10.24 12.65 27.24
C PHE A 83 -10.82 11.61 26.28
N SER A 84 -12.14 11.37 26.36
CA SER A 84 -12.84 10.48 25.43
C SER A 84 -12.75 10.94 23.98
N ALA A 85 -12.86 12.24 23.74
CA ALA A 85 -12.75 12.82 22.40
C ALA A 85 -11.34 12.62 21.82
N ASP A 86 -10.29 12.75 22.63
CA ASP A 86 -8.90 12.49 22.20
C ASP A 86 -8.72 11.04 21.78
N THR A 87 -9.22 10.10 22.57
CA THR A 87 -9.16 8.66 22.26
C THR A 87 -9.93 8.35 20.97
N ARG A 88 -11.12 8.89 20.79
CA ARG A 88 -11.92 8.70 19.56
C ARG A 88 -11.23 9.26 18.33
N ARG A 89 -10.52 10.37 18.46
CA ARG A 89 -9.76 10.99 17.38
C ARG A 89 -8.64 10.05 16.93
N GLU A 90 -7.89 9.49 17.86
CA GLU A 90 -6.81 8.54 17.56
C GLU A 90 -7.35 7.23 16.97
N GLU A 91 -8.48 6.73 17.46
CA GLU A 91 -9.15 5.57 16.87
C GLU A 91 -9.59 5.84 15.43
N GLY A 92 -10.13 7.03 15.16
CA GLY A 92 -10.53 7.45 13.81
C GLY A 92 -9.35 7.55 12.86
N GLN A 93 -8.21 8.08 13.32
CA GLN A 93 -6.98 8.14 12.52
C GLN A 93 -6.45 6.75 12.18
N LEU A 94 -6.45 5.84 13.14
CA LEU A 94 -6.04 4.46 12.94
C LEU A 94 -6.96 3.75 11.94
N HIS A 95 -8.27 3.96 12.07
CA HIS A 95 -9.25 3.40 11.14
C HIS A 95 -9.04 3.91 9.72
N ALA A 96 -8.77 5.21 9.55
CA ALA A 96 -8.47 5.81 8.25
C ALA A 96 -7.20 5.21 7.63
N LEU A 97 -6.16 4.98 8.44
CA LEU A 97 -4.92 4.35 7.97
C LEU A 97 -5.13 2.90 7.54
N HIS A 98 -5.96 2.14 8.26
CA HIS A 98 -6.32 0.78 7.84
C HIS A 98 -7.08 0.78 6.51
N GLY A 99 -7.97 1.75 6.29
CA GLY A 99 -8.65 1.92 5.01
C GLY A 99 -7.68 2.21 3.87
N GLN A 100 -6.69 3.09 4.10
CA GLN A 100 -5.63 3.37 3.13
C GLN A 100 -4.77 2.13 2.84
N GLN A 101 -4.51 1.32 3.86
CA GLN A 101 -3.78 0.07 3.69
C GLN A 101 -4.53 -0.91 2.77
N GLU A 102 -5.83 -1.07 2.98
CA GLU A 102 -6.66 -1.94 2.13
C GLU A 102 -6.66 -1.46 0.68
N GLU A 103 -6.81 -0.16 0.44
CA GLU A 103 -6.73 0.43 -0.89
C GLU A 103 -5.34 0.19 -1.52
N GLN A 104 -4.28 0.34 -0.74
CA GLN A 104 -2.92 0.13 -1.22
C GLN A 104 -2.66 -1.33 -1.57
N LEU A 105 -3.17 -2.27 -0.80
CA LEU A 105 -3.07 -3.70 -1.11
C LEU A 105 -3.77 -4.04 -2.43
N THR A 106 -4.94 -3.46 -2.68
CA THR A 106 -5.65 -3.59 -3.95
C THR A 106 -4.82 -3.01 -5.10
N HIS A 107 -4.20 -1.86 -4.89
CA HIS A 107 -3.34 -1.21 -5.87
C HIS A 107 -2.10 -2.06 -6.19
N ILE A 108 -1.47 -2.66 -5.18
CA ILE A 108 -0.33 -3.57 -5.36
C ILE A 108 -0.75 -4.79 -6.17
N ASP A 109 -1.89 -5.40 -5.86
CA ASP A 109 -2.41 -6.56 -6.61
C ASP A 109 -2.62 -6.20 -8.10
N SER A 110 -3.22 -5.06 -8.38
CA SER A 110 -3.40 -4.55 -9.73
C SER A 110 -2.06 -4.30 -10.44
N ALA A 111 -1.09 -3.71 -9.76
CA ALA A 111 0.24 -3.45 -10.29
C ALA A 111 0.99 -4.76 -10.59
N GLN A 112 0.88 -5.77 -9.73
CA GLN A 112 1.46 -7.10 -9.96
C GLN A 112 0.88 -7.78 -11.19
N ARG A 113 -0.44 -7.70 -11.37
CA ARG A 113 -1.11 -8.24 -12.56
C ARG A 113 -0.64 -7.53 -13.83
N HIS A 114 -0.45 -6.22 -13.76
CA HIS A 114 0.04 -5.44 -14.88
C HIS A 114 1.47 -5.82 -15.26
N VAL A 115 2.36 -6.00 -14.27
CA VAL A 115 3.73 -6.50 -14.49
C VAL A 115 3.69 -7.86 -15.17
N SER A 116 2.89 -8.80 -14.67
CA SER A 116 2.77 -10.15 -15.23
C SER A 116 2.30 -10.10 -16.69
N GLN A 117 1.33 -9.25 -17.00
CA GLN A 117 0.83 -9.06 -18.35
C GLN A 117 1.92 -8.51 -19.28
N CYS A 118 2.65 -7.48 -18.84
CA CYS A 118 3.74 -6.88 -19.61
C CYS A 118 4.86 -7.90 -19.91
N LEU A 119 5.22 -8.72 -18.92
CA LEU A 119 6.22 -9.76 -19.10
C LEU A 119 5.77 -10.85 -20.09
N ARG A 120 4.50 -11.25 -20.03
CA ARG A 120 3.95 -12.19 -21.03
C ARG A 120 4.00 -11.62 -22.43
N GLU A 121 3.73 -10.34 -22.61
CA GLU A 121 3.83 -9.68 -23.91
C GLU A 121 5.27 -9.68 -24.45
N VAL A 122 6.25 -9.49 -23.57
CA VAL A 122 7.68 -9.60 -23.93
C VAL A 122 8.01 -11.04 -24.36
N GLU A 123 7.58 -12.05 -23.60
CA GLU A 123 7.81 -13.45 -23.89
C GLU A 123 7.21 -13.87 -25.23
N LYS A 124 5.98 -13.41 -25.53
CA LYS A 124 5.34 -13.70 -26.82
C LYS A 124 6.14 -13.17 -27.99
N LEU A 125 6.72 -11.98 -27.89
CA LEU A 125 7.59 -11.43 -28.93
C LEU A 125 8.90 -12.18 -29.06
N GLN A 126 9.46 -12.66 -27.93
CA GLN A 126 10.66 -13.50 -27.95
C GLN A 126 10.40 -14.81 -28.68
N GLU A 127 9.29 -15.47 -28.38
CA GLU A 127 8.89 -16.71 -29.06
C GLU A 127 8.68 -16.49 -30.56
N LEU A 128 7.98 -15.40 -30.93
CA LEU A 128 7.77 -15.05 -32.33
C LEU A 128 9.08 -14.75 -33.05
N SER A 129 10.00 -14.04 -32.41
CA SER A 129 11.34 -13.78 -32.96
C SER A 129 12.12 -15.07 -33.21
N LEU A 130 12.08 -16.02 -32.28
CA LEU A 130 12.74 -17.32 -32.43
C LEU A 130 12.14 -18.13 -33.56
N LEU A 131 10.81 -18.13 -33.69
CA LEU A 131 10.14 -18.83 -34.81
C LEU A 131 10.51 -18.23 -36.15
N LEU A 132 10.61 -16.90 -36.27
CA LEU A 132 11.01 -16.25 -37.51
C LEU A 132 12.46 -16.52 -37.88
N VAL A 133 13.36 -16.56 -36.92
CA VAL A 133 14.77 -16.96 -37.15
C VAL A 133 14.84 -18.38 -37.62
N GLN A 134 14.05 -19.30 -37.06
CA GLN A 134 14.00 -20.69 -37.46
C GLN A 134 13.45 -20.84 -38.88
N GLU A 135 12.40 -20.12 -39.26
CA GLU A 135 11.87 -20.11 -40.64
C GLU A 135 12.91 -19.61 -41.64
N GLU A 136 13.64 -18.55 -41.35
CA GLU A 136 14.71 -18.03 -42.18
C GLU A 136 15.83 -19.07 -42.36
N ASN A 137 16.21 -19.76 -41.29
CA ASN A 137 17.23 -20.81 -41.37
C ASN A 137 16.75 -22.01 -42.20
N ASP A 138 15.48 -22.40 -42.08
CA ASP A 138 14.88 -23.50 -42.86
C ASP A 138 14.81 -23.12 -44.32
N ASP A 139 14.41 -21.90 -44.67
CA ASP A 139 14.37 -21.41 -46.04
C ASP A 139 15.78 -21.36 -46.68
N THR A 140 16.78 -20.87 -45.93
CA THR A 140 18.18 -20.86 -46.37
C THR A 140 18.70 -22.28 -46.60
N SER A 141 18.42 -23.19 -45.69
CA SER A 141 18.78 -24.61 -45.80
C SER A 141 18.12 -25.27 -47.00
N SER A 142 16.84 -24.96 -47.25
CA SER A 142 16.11 -25.47 -48.41
C SER A 142 16.66 -24.94 -49.74
N SER A 143 17.09 -23.67 -49.79
CA SER A 143 17.66 -23.08 -51.00
C SER A 143 19.09 -23.60 -51.29
N GLU A 144 19.85 -24.01 -50.29
CA GLU A 144 21.18 -24.61 -50.45
C GLU A 144 21.10 -26.06 -50.99
N GLN A 145 19.99 -26.75 -50.76
CA GLN A 145 19.78 -28.12 -51.25
C GLN A 145 19.32 -28.21 -52.73
N THR A 146 18.94 -27.11 -53.30
CA THR A 146 18.56 -27.00 -54.71
C THR A 146 19.65 -26.37 -55.56
#